data_a2be419004b3b0cd258b2822c8d0c15c
#
_entry.id   a2be419004b3b0cd258b2822c8d0c15c
#
_cell.length_a   1.000
_cell.length_b   1.000
_cell.length_c   1.000
_cell.angle_alpha   90.00
_cell.angle_beta   90.00
_cell.angle_gamma   90.00
#
_symmetry.space_group_name_H-M   'P 1'
#
loop_
_entity.id
_entity.type
_entity.pdbx_description
1 polymer ?
#
loop_
_entity_poly.entity_id
_entity_poly.type
_entity_poly.pdbx_seq_one_letter_code
_entity_poly.pdbx_strand_id
1 'polypeptide(L)' 'IESETIRVLNNIEAVLKEANYDFNDIIKTTIFLTNMEDFNVVNEIYGKRFEKEFAPARETVEVSGLPKNAKIEISIIAKK' A
#
# COMPACT_ATOMS: atom_id res chain seq x y z
N ILE A 1 -5.04 -0.62 -13.02
CA ILE A 1 -4.76 -0.82 -11.58
C ILE A 1 -3.27 -1.00 -11.28
N GLU A 2 -2.51 -1.61 -12.18
CA GLU A 2 -1.07 -1.79 -11.95
C GLU A 2 -0.34 -0.48 -11.77
N SER A 3 -0.48 0.44 -12.72
CA SER A 3 0.22 1.72 -12.66
C SER A 3 -0.25 2.58 -11.49
N GLU A 4 -1.54 2.50 -11.13
CA GLU A 4 -2.05 3.18 -9.94
C GLU A 4 -1.40 2.65 -8.68
N THR A 5 -1.28 1.33 -8.56
CA THR A 5 -0.67 0.69 -7.39
C THR A 5 0.79 1.08 -7.26
N ILE A 6 1.55 1.05 -8.37
CA ILE A 6 2.96 1.45 -8.37
C ILE A 6 3.10 2.90 -7.96
N ARG A 7 2.26 3.78 -8.48
CA ARG A 7 2.30 5.20 -8.15
C ARG A 7 2.02 5.45 -6.67
N VAL A 8 1.01 4.78 -6.12
CA VAL A 8 0.67 4.91 -4.71
C VAL A 8 1.84 4.46 -3.84
N LEU A 9 2.47 3.33 -4.15
CA LEU A 9 3.61 2.84 -3.39
C LEU A 9 4.82 3.76 -3.52
N ASN A 10 5.06 4.31 -4.71
CA ASN A 10 6.15 5.29 -4.91
C ASN A 10 5.91 6.55 -4.09
N ASN A 11 4.67 7.01 -4.01
CA ASN A 11 4.33 8.19 -3.20
C ASN A 11 4.53 7.91 -1.72
N ILE A 12 4.17 6.72 -1.25
CA ILE A 12 4.42 6.31 0.15
C ILE A 12 5.91 6.31 0.43
N GLU A 13 6.71 5.75 -0.48
CA GLU A 13 8.16 5.72 -0.32
C GLU A 13 8.73 7.14 -0.20
N ALA A 14 8.26 8.05 -1.05
CA ALA A 14 8.73 9.44 -1.02
C ALA A 14 8.40 10.12 0.32
N VAL A 15 7.20 9.90 0.83
CA VAL A 15 6.78 10.46 2.13
C VAL A 15 7.62 9.88 3.26
N LEU A 16 7.87 8.57 3.23
CA LEU A 16 8.70 7.92 4.24
C LEU A 16 10.11 8.47 4.25
N LYS A 17 10.72 8.65 3.08
CA LYS A 17 12.07 9.22 2.97
C LYS A 17 12.15 10.62 3.53
N GLU A 18 11.14 11.44 3.29
CA GLU A 18 11.07 12.79 3.86
C GLU A 18 11.13 12.76 5.39
N ALA A 19 10.56 11.72 6.00
CA ALA A 19 10.52 11.57 7.45
C ALA A 19 11.70 10.75 7.99
N ASN A 20 12.67 10.39 7.13
CA ASN A 20 13.79 9.50 7.48
C ASN A 20 13.34 8.10 7.88
N TYR A 21 12.28 7.62 7.23
CA TYR A 21 11.75 6.27 7.39
C TYR A 21 11.93 5.51 6.09
N ASP A 22 11.78 4.19 6.14
CA ASP A 22 11.70 3.36 4.94
C ASP A 22 10.60 2.31 5.11
N PHE A 23 10.43 1.41 4.12
CA PHE A 23 9.39 0.41 4.19
C PHE A 23 9.53 -0.55 5.37
N ASN A 24 10.75 -0.77 5.86
CA ASN A 24 10.96 -1.64 7.01
C ASN A 24 10.43 -1.05 8.31
N ASP A 25 10.16 0.25 8.34
CA ASP A 25 9.59 0.92 9.50
C ASP A 25 8.06 0.84 9.55
N ILE A 26 7.43 0.32 8.50
CA ILE A 26 5.97 0.18 8.45
C ILE A 26 5.56 -1.00 9.33
N ILE A 27 4.66 -0.76 10.27
CA ILE A 27 4.16 -1.80 11.17
C ILE A 27 2.76 -2.26 10.81
N LYS A 28 2.00 -1.45 10.11
CA LYS A 28 0.65 -1.81 9.67
C LYS A 28 0.32 -1.15 8.35
N THR A 29 -0.34 -1.90 7.47
CA THR A 29 -0.84 -1.40 6.18
C THR A 29 -2.31 -1.75 6.03
N THR A 30 -3.10 -0.81 5.55
CA THR A 30 -4.47 -1.07 5.13
C THR A 30 -4.59 -0.71 3.65
N ILE A 31 -5.06 -1.65 2.85
CA ILE A 31 -5.28 -1.45 1.43
C ILE A 31 -6.79 -1.37 1.18
N PHE A 32 -7.24 -0.27 0.58
CA PHE A 32 -8.63 -0.06 0.19
C PHE A 32 -8.75 -0.22 -1.32
N LEU A 33 -9.64 -1.10 -1.77
CA LEU A 33 -9.89 -1.36 -3.18
C LEU A 33 -11.36 -1.09 -3.49
N THR A 34 -11.64 -0.54 -4.67
CA THR A 34 -13.03 -0.40 -5.13
C THR A 34 -13.53 -1.67 -5.81
N ASN A 35 -12.61 -2.58 -6.18
CA ASN A 35 -12.97 -3.86 -6.79
C ASN A 35 -12.01 -4.93 -6.29
N MET A 36 -12.53 -5.90 -5.55
CA MET A 36 -11.70 -6.96 -4.98
C MET A 36 -11.10 -7.89 -6.04
N GLU A 37 -11.60 -7.85 -7.28
CA GLU A 37 -10.96 -8.58 -8.38
C GLU A 37 -9.54 -8.12 -8.65
N ASP A 38 -9.19 -6.91 -8.23
CA ASP A 38 -7.83 -6.36 -8.37
C ASP A 38 -6.87 -6.88 -7.29
N PHE A 39 -7.38 -7.64 -6.31
CA PHE A 39 -6.58 -8.06 -5.16
C PHE A 39 -5.28 -8.77 -5.53
N ASN A 40 -5.35 -9.73 -6.45
CA ASN A 40 -4.16 -10.54 -6.78
C ASN A 40 -3.06 -9.70 -7.42
N VAL A 41 -3.42 -8.78 -8.31
CA VAL A 41 -2.46 -7.89 -8.96
C VAL A 41 -1.82 -6.96 -7.94
N VAL A 42 -2.66 -6.34 -7.11
CA VAL A 42 -2.20 -5.42 -6.06
C VAL A 42 -1.29 -6.14 -5.07
N ASN A 43 -1.70 -7.32 -4.65
CA ASN A 43 -0.95 -8.12 -3.68
C ASN A 43 0.44 -8.48 -4.20
N GLU A 44 0.55 -8.83 -5.47
CA GLU A 44 1.84 -9.16 -6.08
C GLU A 44 2.77 -7.95 -6.11
N ILE A 45 2.26 -6.80 -6.54
CA ILE A 45 3.05 -5.57 -6.60
C ILE A 45 3.46 -5.11 -5.21
N TYR A 46 2.53 -5.15 -4.27
CA TYR A 46 2.77 -4.77 -2.88
C TYR A 46 3.85 -5.67 -2.27
N GLY A 47 3.73 -6.99 -2.45
CA GLY A 47 4.64 -7.95 -1.85
C GLY A 47 6.09 -7.77 -2.28
N LYS A 48 6.32 -7.27 -3.49
CA LYS A 48 7.68 -7.04 -3.99
C LYS A 48 8.41 -5.90 -3.27
N ARG A 49 7.66 -5.04 -2.57
CA ARG A 49 8.24 -3.90 -1.86
C ARG A 49 8.69 -4.25 -0.45
N PHE A 50 8.32 -5.42 0.06
CA PHE A 50 8.63 -5.82 1.43
C PHE A 50 9.46 -7.09 1.47
N GLU A 51 10.44 -7.12 2.38
CA GLU A 51 11.17 -8.34 2.68
C GLU A 51 10.26 -9.22 3.54
N LYS A 52 10.27 -10.53 3.29
CA LYS A 52 9.37 -11.46 3.97
C LYS A 52 9.47 -11.42 5.50
N GLU A 53 10.68 -11.20 6.02
CA GLU A 53 10.93 -11.19 7.46
C GLU A 53 10.35 -9.95 8.15
N PHE A 54 10.15 -8.88 7.40
CA PHE A 54 9.75 -7.60 7.96
C PHE A 54 8.42 -7.10 7.43
N ALA A 55 7.67 -7.97 6.76
CA ALA A 55 6.38 -7.59 6.21
C ALA A 55 5.44 -7.16 7.35
N PRO A 56 4.82 -5.99 7.25
CA PRO A 56 3.93 -5.51 8.30
C PRO A 56 2.60 -6.27 8.30
N ALA A 57 1.87 -6.14 9.40
CA ALA A 57 0.49 -6.59 9.43
C ALA A 57 -0.28 -5.84 8.33
N ARG A 58 -1.12 -6.57 7.60
CA ARG A 58 -1.85 -6.00 6.48
C ARG A 58 -3.29 -6.49 6.45
N GLU A 59 -4.19 -5.58 6.10
CA GLU A 59 -5.55 -5.94 5.77
C GLU A 59 -5.93 -5.30 4.44
N THR A 60 -6.81 -5.95 3.68
CA THR A 60 -7.33 -5.43 2.43
C THR A 60 -8.84 -5.47 2.50
N VAL A 61 -9.48 -4.33 2.22
CA VAL A 61 -10.93 -4.22 2.26
C VAL A 61 -11.46 -3.61 0.97
N GLU A 62 -12.64 -4.02 0.59
CA GLU A 62 -13.33 -3.41 -0.55
C GLU A 62 -14.22 -2.29 -0.03
N VAL A 63 -14.19 -1.16 -0.73
CA VAL A 63 -15.02 0.02 -0.40
C VAL A 63 -15.85 0.40 -1.62
N SER A 64 -16.94 1.13 -1.39
CA SER A 64 -17.84 1.52 -2.46
C SER A 64 -17.29 2.60 -3.37
N GLY A 65 -16.32 3.37 -2.89
CA GLY A 65 -15.69 4.43 -3.67
C GLY A 65 -14.55 5.05 -2.92
N LEU A 66 -13.66 5.72 -3.65
CA LEU A 66 -12.54 6.46 -3.12
C LEU A 66 -12.50 7.86 -3.73
N PRO A 67 -11.85 8.82 -3.07
CA PRO A 67 -11.75 10.18 -3.61
C PRO A 67 -11.17 10.19 -5.02
N LYS A 68 -11.68 11.09 -5.86
CA LYS A 68 -11.21 11.29 -7.24
C LYS A 68 -11.30 10.04 -8.10
N ASN A 69 -12.27 9.16 -7.81
CA ASN A 69 -12.46 7.90 -8.55
C ASN A 69 -11.21 7.02 -8.54
N ALA A 70 -10.39 7.12 -7.52
CA ALA A 70 -9.24 6.23 -7.37
C ALA A 70 -9.72 4.80 -7.19
N LYS A 71 -8.95 3.85 -7.68
CA LYS A 71 -9.25 2.42 -7.56
C LYS A 71 -8.58 1.79 -6.35
N ILE A 72 -7.59 2.47 -5.80
CA ILE A 72 -6.81 1.97 -4.67
C ILE A 72 -6.38 3.13 -3.78
N GLU A 73 -6.37 2.88 -2.48
CA GLU A 73 -5.79 3.76 -1.49
C GLU A 73 -5.07 2.89 -0.48
N ILE A 74 -3.90 3.33 -0.02
CA ILE A 74 -3.12 2.60 0.96
C ILE A 74 -2.80 3.51 2.12
N SER A 75 -3.15 3.07 3.33
CA SER A 75 -2.80 3.76 4.58
C SER A 75 -1.75 2.95 5.30
N ILE A 76 -0.79 3.63 5.90
CA ILE A 76 0.26 2.97 6.66
C ILE A 76 0.43 3.59 8.04
N ILE A 77 0.95 2.79 8.96
CA ILE A 77 1.47 3.26 10.23
C ILE A 77 2.93 2.83 10.26
N ALA A 78 3.82 3.79 10.47
CA ALA A 78 5.25 3.53 10.54
C ALA A 78 5.79 3.97 11.89
N LYS A 79 6.79 3.24 12.39
CA LYS A 79 7.39 3.54 13.67
C LYS A 79 8.84 3.08 13.67
N LYS A 80 9.72 3.90 14.20
CA LYS A 80 11.11 3.53 14.46
C LYS A 80 11.33 3.04 15.87
#